data_b18136ced921ca969ca658846a139a8d
#
_entry.id   b18136ced921ca969ca658846a139a8d
#
_cell.length_a   1.000
_cell.length_b   1.000
_cell.length_c   1.000
_cell.angle_alpha   90.00
_cell.angle_beta   90.00
_cell.angle_gamma   90.00
#
_symmetry.space_group_name_H-M   'P 1'
#
loop_
_entity.id
_entity.type
_entity.pdbx_description
1 polymer ?
#
loop_
_entity_poly.entity_id
_entity_poly.type
_entity_poly.pdbx_seq_one_letter_code
_entity_poly.pdbx_strand_id
1 'polypeptide(L)'
;KILHCLDQNMQIEYLDTIYEKQNEWANGSDINEINNNLKKIVKSLGISSTNVDKCLVNETISDKILNARIDASKRYSINSTPTIIINEKKLEGSVSFKNIKKKIENLI
;
A
#
# COMPACT_ATOMS: atom_id res chain seq x y z
N LYS A 1 1.73 7.20 -0.17
CA LYS A 1 1.71 8.45 0.62
C LYS A 1 0.30 8.88 1.01
N ILE A 2 -0.63 8.87 0.08
CA ILE A 2 -2.00 9.35 0.34
C ILE A 2 -2.63 8.60 1.52
N LEU A 3 -2.47 7.28 1.57
CA LEU A 3 -3.00 6.45 2.65
C LEU A 3 -2.59 6.96 4.04
N HIS A 4 -1.32 7.39 4.19
CA HIS A 4 -0.77 7.84 5.46
C HIS A 4 -1.31 9.20 5.92
N CYS A 5 -1.97 9.94 5.04
CA CYS A 5 -2.57 11.24 5.34
C CYS A 5 -4.06 11.14 5.66
N LEU A 6 -4.66 9.97 5.52
CA LEU A 6 -6.08 9.77 5.72
C LEU A 6 -6.42 9.40 7.16
N ASP A 7 -7.59 9.82 7.61
CA ASP A 7 -8.15 9.34 8.85
C ASP A 7 -8.34 7.82 8.79
N GLN A 8 -8.19 7.16 9.93
CA GLN A 8 -8.22 5.70 10.00
C GLN A 8 -9.49 5.10 9.40
N ASN A 9 -10.64 5.75 9.57
CA ASN A 9 -11.91 5.30 9.01
C ASN A 9 -12.01 5.40 7.49
N MET A 10 -11.13 6.19 6.87
CA MET A 10 -11.07 6.36 5.41
C MET A 10 -10.07 5.43 4.74
N GLN A 11 -9.13 4.86 5.49
CA GLN A 11 -8.03 4.09 4.93
C GLN A 11 -8.47 2.83 4.21
N ILE A 12 -9.40 2.08 4.77
CA ILE A 12 -9.90 0.84 4.17
C ILE A 12 -10.65 1.13 2.87
N GLU A 13 -11.53 2.12 2.88
CA GLU A 13 -12.27 2.53 1.68
C GLU A 13 -11.32 2.99 0.57
N TYR A 14 -10.31 3.76 0.93
CA TYR A 14 -9.28 4.20 0.00
C TYR A 14 -8.54 3.01 -0.62
N LEU A 15 -8.06 2.08 0.19
CA LEU A 15 -7.36 0.89 -0.29
C LEU A 15 -8.22 0.05 -1.24
N ASP A 16 -9.46 -0.22 -0.87
CA ASP A 16 -10.38 -0.97 -1.71
C ASP A 16 -10.59 -0.30 -3.06
N THR A 17 -10.77 1.01 -3.06
CA THR A 17 -10.98 1.80 -4.27
C THR A 17 -9.74 1.80 -5.17
N ILE A 18 -8.55 1.96 -4.58
CA ILE A 18 -7.29 1.97 -5.33
C ILE A 18 -7.03 0.63 -6.01
N TYR A 19 -7.26 -0.48 -5.33
CA TYR A 19 -7.10 -1.81 -5.94
C TYR A 19 -8.17 -2.08 -7.00
N GLU A 20 -9.42 -1.73 -6.73
CA GLU A 20 -10.51 -1.91 -7.70
C GLU A 20 -10.29 -1.12 -8.98
N LYS A 21 -9.77 0.10 -8.87
CA LYS A 21 -9.55 1.03 -9.99
C LYS A 21 -8.11 1.07 -10.48
N GLN A 22 -7.32 0.05 -10.20
CA GLN A 22 -5.91 0.01 -10.58
C GLN A 22 -5.69 0.28 -12.08
N ASN A 23 -6.54 -0.23 -12.94
CA ASN A 23 -6.45 -0.01 -14.38
C ASN A 23 -6.67 1.46 -14.78
N GLU A 24 -7.34 2.23 -13.95
CA GLU A 24 -7.60 3.64 -14.24
C GLU A 24 -6.44 4.55 -13.84
N TRP A 25 -5.74 4.25 -12.74
CA TRP A 25 -4.68 5.14 -12.27
C TRP A 25 -3.28 4.67 -12.64
N ALA A 26 -3.06 3.38 -12.81
CA ALA A 26 -1.72 2.81 -13.02
C ALA A 26 -1.23 2.89 -14.47
N ASN A 27 -2.06 3.30 -15.41
CA ASN A 27 -1.73 3.33 -16.84
C ASN A 27 -1.07 4.64 -17.30
N GLY A 28 -0.69 5.50 -16.37
CA GLY A 28 0.00 6.75 -16.70
C GLY A 28 1.42 6.51 -17.23
N SER A 29 1.89 7.39 -18.13
CA SER A 29 3.22 7.30 -18.73
C SER A 29 4.35 7.79 -17.82
N ASP A 30 4.03 8.63 -16.81
CA ASP A 30 4.98 9.13 -15.82
C ASP A 30 4.31 9.30 -14.46
N ILE A 31 5.11 9.63 -13.45
CA ILE A 31 4.62 9.77 -12.07
C ILE A 31 3.62 10.92 -11.91
N ASN A 32 3.77 12.00 -12.69
CA ASN A 32 2.86 13.13 -12.63
C ASN A 32 1.47 12.74 -13.12
N GLU A 33 1.40 11.98 -14.21
CA GLU A 33 0.14 11.47 -14.75
C GLU A 33 -0.53 10.51 -13.79
N ILE A 34 0.24 9.59 -13.20
CA ILE A 34 -0.26 8.66 -12.19
C ILE A 34 -0.80 9.42 -10.97
N ASN A 35 -0.09 10.41 -10.48
CA ASN A 35 -0.53 11.25 -9.37
C ASN A 35 -1.83 12.00 -9.69
N ASN A 36 -1.96 12.52 -10.92
CA ASN A 36 -3.18 13.18 -11.35
C ASN A 36 -4.36 12.20 -11.40
N ASN A 37 -4.13 10.99 -11.87
CA ASN A 37 -5.16 9.93 -11.88
C ASN A 37 -5.60 9.56 -10.46
N LEU A 38 -4.64 9.42 -9.54
CA LEU A 38 -4.93 9.16 -8.13
C LEU A 38 -5.73 10.29 -7.49
N LYS A 39 -5.41 11.56 -7.79
CA LYS A 39 -6.15 12.71 -7.29
C LYS A 39 -7.63 12.68 -7.72
N LYS A 40 -7.90 12.29 -8.97
CA LYS A 40 -9.28 12.17 -9.46
C LYS A 40 -10.07 11.12 -8.67
N ILE A 41 -9.43 9.98 -8.38
CA ILE A 41 -10.05 8.91 -7.62
C ILE A 41 -10.35 9.35 -6.19
N VAL A 42 -9.37 9.95 -5.50
CA VAL A 42 -9.56 10.36 -4.10
C VAL A 42 -10.54 11.52 -3.97
N LYS A 43 -10.66 12.36 -4.98
CA LYS A 43 -11.68 13.40 -5.02
C LYS A 43 -13.10 12.81 -4.96
N SER A 44 -13.31 11.69 -5.64
CA SER A 44 -14.60 10.98 -5.59
C SER A 44 -14.93 10.44 -4.20
N LEU A 45 -13.92 10.25 -3.35
CA LEU A 45 -14.06 9.82 -1.95
C LEU A 45 -14.23 10.99 -0.97
N GLY A 46 -14.31 12.23 -1.48
CA GLY A 46 -14.48 13.41 -0.65
C GLY A 46 -13.20 14.01 -0.08
N ILE A 47 -12.04 13.59 -0.57
CA ILE A 47 -10.73 14.10 -0.11
C ILE A 47 -10.32 15.28 -0.98
N SER A 48 -9.95 16.42 -0.36
CA SER A 48 -9.61 17.62 -1.11
C SER A 48 -8.29 17.49 -1.86
N SER A 49 -8.22 18.10 -3.06
CA SER A 49 -6.99 18.12 -3.87
C SER A 49 -5.83 18.79 -3.14
N THR A 50 -6.10 19.83 -2.36
CA THR A 50 -5.07 20.52 -1.56
C THR A 50 -4.43 19.60 -0.53
N ASN A 51 -5.22 18.79 0.16
CA ASN A 51 -4.70 17.82 1.12
C ASN A 51 -3.89 16.73 0.44
N VAL A 52 -4.32 16.25 -0.72
CA VAL A 52 -3.57 15.27 -1.52
C VAL A 52 -2.23 15.85 -1.95
N ASP A 53 -2.20 17.09 -2.45
CA ASP A 53 -0.96 17.74 -2.87
C ASP A 53 0.05 17.86 -1.71
N LYS A 54 -0.42 18.25 -0.53
CA LYS A 54 0.43 18.30 0.67
C LYS A 54 0.99 16.93 1.04
N CYS A 55 0.19 15.89 0.92
CA CYS A 55 0.64 14.52 1.18
C CYS A 55 1.72 14.06 0.20
N LEU A 56 1.55 14.34 -1.07
CA LEU A 56 2.46 13.89 -2.12
C LEU A 56 3.86 14.51 -2.02
N VAL A 57 3.96 15.73 -1.46
CA VAL A 57 5.24 16.42 -1.25
C VAL A 57 5.77 16.29 0.17
N ASN A 58 5.11 15.54 1.04
CA ASN A 58 5.52 15.39 2.43
C ASN A 58 6.72 14.44 2.55
N GLU A 59 7.89 14.99 2.83
CA GLU A 59 9.14 14.23 2.95
C GLU A 59 9.17 13.33 4.19
N THR A 60 8.54 13.74 5.27
CA THR A 60 8.46 12.90 6.49
C THR A 60 7.75 11.59 6.20
N ILE A 61 6.65 11.64 5.43
CA ILE A 61 5.93 10.44 5.01
C ILE A 61 6.79 9.60 4.06
N SER A 62 7.48 10.23 3.11
CA SER A 62 8.41 9.53 2.21
C SER A 62 9.49 8.78 2.97
N ASP A 63 10.11 9.44 3.94
CA ASP A 63 11.16 8.84 4.77
C ASP A 63 10.62 7.69 5.60
N LYS A 64 9.43 7.83 6.17
CA LYS A 64 8.78 6.76 6.93
C LYS A 64 8.54 5.52 6.08
N ILE A 65 8.04 5.70 4.87
CA ILE A 65 7.79 4.60 3.93
C ILE A 65 9.11 3.93 3.52
N LEU A 66 10.11 4.72 3.17
CA LEU A 66 11.42 4.23 2.77
C LEU A 66 12.10 3.46 3.91
N ASN A 67 12.09 3.99 5.12
CA ASN A 67 12.68 3.37 6.29
C ASN A 67 11.97 2.05 6.63
N ALA A 68 10.64 2.00 6.52
CA ALA A 68 9.89 0.76 6.71
C ALA A 68 10.28 -0.30 5.69
N ARG A 69 10.48 0.08 4.43
CA ARG A 69 10.94 -0.82 3.38
C ARG A 69 12.33 -1.37 3.65
N ILE A 70 13.27 -0.51 4.04
CA ILE A 70 14.65 -0.90 4.35
C ILE A 70 14.67 -1.86 5.55
N ASP A 71 13.95 -1.52 6.60
CA ASP A 71 13.88 -2.34 7.82
C ASP A 71 13.30 -3.72 7.53
N ALA A 72 12.18 -3.79 6.81
CA ALA A 72 11.55 -5.05 6.44
C ALA A 72 12.46 -5.90 5.55
N SER A 73 13.17 -5.28 4.60
CA SER A 73 14.11 -5.98 3.72
C SER A 73 15.28 -6.59 4.51
N LYS A 74 15.81 -5.86 5.48
CA LYS A 74 16.89 -6.35 6.33
C LYS A 74 16.43 -7.48 7.26
N ARG A 75 15.23 -7.30 7.85
CA ARG A 75 14.71 -8.24 8.86
C ARG A 75 14.23 -9.55 8.26
N TYR A 76 13.62 -9.52 7.08
CA TYR A 76 12.96 -10.68 6.46
C TYR A 76 13.55 -11.10 5.13
N SER A 77 14.61 -10.44 4.66
CA SER A 77 15.23 -10.73 3.35
C SER A 77 14.21 -10.73 2.21
N ILE A 78 13.37 -9.67 2.17
CA ILE A 78 12.32 -9.54 1.18
C ILE A 78 12.93 -9.16 -0.18
N ASN A 79 12.62 -9.94 -1.22
CA ASN A 79 13.12 -9.73 -2.57
C ASN A 79 12.02 -9.79 -3.65
N SER A 80 10.78 -9.98 -3.26
CA SER A 80 9.65 -10.04 -4.18
C SER A 80 8.36 -9.62 -3.48
N THR A 81 7.33 -9.29 -4.28
CA THR A 81 6.01 -8.97 -3.77
C THR A 81 4.94 -9.82 -4.47
N PRO A 82 3.88 -10.22 -3.78
CA PRO A 82 3.66 -10.03 -2.35
C PRO A 82 4.54 -10.96 -1.50
N THR A 83 4.87 -10.52 -0.29
CA THR A 83 5.54 -11.31 0.74
C THR A 83 4.68 -11.32 1.99
N ILE A 84 4.39 -12.48 2.52
CA ILE A 84 3.52 -12.65 3.70
C ILE A 84 4.38 -13.06 4.90
N ILE A 85 4.24 -12.33 5.99
CA ILE A 85 4.90 -12.61 7.26
C ILE A 85 3.86 -13.02 8.29
N ILE A 86 4.04 -14.18 8.90
CA ILE A 86 3.14 -14.70 9.94
C ILE A 86 3.99 -15.08 11.15
N ASN A 87 3.71 -14.48 12.31
CA ASN A 87 4.49 -14.68 13.53
C ASN A 87 5.98 -14.52 13.29
N GLU A 88 6.38 -13.41 12.66
CA GLU A 88 7.76 -13.04 12.38
C GLU A 88 8.49 -13.99 11.42
N LYS A 89 7.77 -14.90 10.77
CA LYS A 89 8.32 -15.82 9.78
C LYS A 89 7.72 -15.58 8.40
N LYS A 90 8.58 -15.60 7.41
CA LYS A 90 8.19 -15.47 6.02
C LYS A 90 7.46 -16.74 5.57
N LEU A 91 6.32 -16.57 4.90
CA LEU A 91 5.56 -17.69 4.34
C LEU A 91 6.36 -18.35 3.23
N GLU A 92 6.57 -19.66 3.35
CA GLU A 92 7.17 -20.48 2.31
C GLU A 92 6.12 -20.99 1.32
N GLY A 93 6.52 -21.12 0.07
CA GLY A 93 5.63 -21.59 -0.99
C GLY A 93 4.77 -20.48 -1.59
N SER A 94 3.68 -20.84 -2.27
CA SER A 94 2.83 -19.90 -2.96
C SER A 94 2.00 -19.03 -2.00
N VAL A 95 1.81 -17.76 -2.37
CA VAL A 95 0.92 -16.86 -1.64
C VAL A 95 -0.51 -17.15 -2.08
N SER A 96 -1.19 -18.01 -1.33
CA SER A 96 -2.56 -18.42 -1.58
C SER A 96 -3.34 -18.48 -0.27
N PHE A 97 -4.66 -18.36 -0.37
CA PHE A 97 -5.53 -18.51 0.79
C PHE A 97 -5.29 -19.84 1.50
N LYS A 98 -5.15 -20.92 0.75
CA LYS A 98 -4.92 -22.27 1.29
C LYS A 98 -3.63 -22.33 2.12
N ASN A 99 -2.53 -21.81 1.60
CA ASN A 99 -1.24 -21.83 2.30
C ASN A 99 -1.25 -20.93 3.53
N ILE A 100 -1.84 -19.74 3.43
CA ILE A 100 -1.96 -18.80 4.55
C ILE A 100 -2.81 -19.42 5.65
N LYS A 101 -3.95 -19.99 5.30
CA LYS A 101 -4.86 -20.67 6.23
C LYS A 101 -4.15 -21.82 6.96
N LYS A 102 -3.47 -22.69 6.22
CA LYS A 102 -2.71 -23.81 6.77
C LYS A 102 -1.65 -23.34 7.76
N LYS A 103 -0.91 -22.31 7.40
CA LYS A 103 0.14 -21.74 8.28
C LYS A 103 -0.44 -21.20 9.58
N ILE A 104 -1.54 -20.47 9.49
CA ILE A 104 -2.22 -19.92 10.67
C ILE A 104 -2.76 -21.05 11.56
N GLU A 105 -3.41 -22.06 10.98
CA GLU A 105 -3.94 -23.20 11.71
C GLU A 105 -2.86 -23.98 12.45
N ASN A 106 -1.67 -24.13 11.84
CA ASN A 106 -0.54 -24.80 12.46
C ASN A 106 0.07 -24.03 13.64
N LEU A 107 -0.23 -22.71 13.75
CA LEU A 107 0.27 -21.86 14.83
C LEU A 107 -0.71 -21.74 16.00
N ILE A 108 -1.94 -22.17 15.81
CA ILE A 108 -2.97 -22.21 16.85
C ILE A 108 -2.90 -23.59 17.55
#